data_ac9948a4c5e2801ca73f40e83c65b441
#
_entry.id   ac9948a4c5e2801ca73f40e83c65b441
#
_cell.length_a   1.000
_cell.length_b   1.000
_cell.length_c   1.000
_cell.angle_alpha   90.00
_cell.angle_beta   90.00
_cell.angle_gamma   90.00
#
_symmetry.space_group_name_H-M   'P 1'
#
loop_
_entity.id
_entity.type
_entity.pdbx_description
1 polymer ?
#
loop_
_entity_poly.entity_id
_entity_poly.type
_entity_poly.pdbx_seq_one_letter_code
_entity_poly.pdbx_strand_id
1 'polypeptide(L)'
;NVIGKIANGIADDMLTTTLNLWSLVPTVLGIVFLAGPSLKFFGKKKSVYVGAGGQILGYAIRGLAAVTMNVPMLIVGTVIGGLSTGPLSVPVNVLASDAVDYGEYLTNKRIEGTGTAVVSFAQKLSTGLASGCVGWILGLTGFIANEAQSAATKNGIVFMFAWLPVILLVLVIIGYTFIYKYDKEEEEVLAELQKRKDAVK
;
A
#
# COMPACT_ATOMS: atom_id res chain seq x y z
N ASN A 1 -22.12 -11.70 -22.24
CA ASN A 1 -20.84 -11.23 -22.73
C ASN A 1 -20.16 -10.42 -21.63
N VAL A 2 -19.06 -10.93 -21.08
CA VAL A 2 -18.30 -10.33 -19.96
C VAL A 2 -17.85 -8.90 -20.31
N ILE A 3 -17.35 -8.69 -21.53
CA ILE A 3 -16.87 -7.38 -22.00
C ILE A 3 -18.02 -6.36 -22.03
N GLY A 4 -19.23 -6.77 -22.44
CA GLY A 4 -20.40 -5.90 -22.44
C GLY A 4 -20.85 -5.49 -21.04
N LYS A 5 -20.76 -6.37 -20.06
CA LYS A 5 -21.06 -6.06 -18.66
C LYS A 5 -20.05 -5.07 -18.09
N ILE A 6 -18.75 -5.26 -18.35
CA ILE A 6 -17.70 -4.33 -17.93
C ILE A 6 -17.91 -2.95 -18.58
N ALA A 7 -18.16 -2.93 -19.89
CA ALA A 7 -18.37 -1.68 -20.61
C ALA A 7 -19.58 -0.88 -20.08
N ASN A 8 -20.60 -1.57 -19.57
CA ASN A 8 -21.79 -0.96 -18.97
C ASN A 8 -21.61 -0.67 -17.45
N GLY A 9 -20.48 -1.04 -16.86
CA GLY A 9 -20.23 -0.88 -15.42
C GLY A 9 -21.04 -1.84 -14.54
N ILE A 10 -21.53 -2.94 -15.11
CA ILE A 10 -22.21 -4.00 -14.36
C ILE A 10 -21.15 -4.97 -13.84
N ALA A 11 -21.21 -5.29 -12.56
CA ALA A 11 -20.29 -6.24 -11.94
C ALA A 11 -20.45 -7.63 -12.59
N ASP A 12 -19.32 -8.25 -12.91
CA ASP A 12 -19.26 -9.64 -13.33
C ASP A 12 -18.47 -10.42 -12.26
N ASP A 13 -19.20 -11.29 -11.54
CA ASP A 13 -18.62 -12.01 -10.39
C ASP A 13 -17.45 -12.91 -10.80
N MET A 14 -17.53 -13.54 -11.99
CA MET A 14 -16.47 -14.39 -12.49
C MET A 14 -15.22 -13.58 -12.82
N LEU A 15 -15.38 -12.43 -13.46
CA LEU A 15 -14.25 -11.56 -13.76
C LEU A 15 -13.64 -10.97 -12.48
N THR A 16 -14.48 -10.53 -11.55
CA THR A 16 -14.04 -9.98 -10.26
C THR A 16 -13.24 -11.03 -9.48
N THR A 17 -13.72 -12.26 -9.41
CA THR A 17 -13.01 -13.37 -8.77
C THR A 17 -11.69 -13.67 -9.47
N THR A 18 -11.69 -13.72 -10.81
CA THR A 18 -10.47 -13.94 -11.59
C THR A 18 -9.43 -12.83 -11.36
N LEU A 19 -9.84 -11.56 -11.36
CA LEU A 19 -8.94 -10.44 -11.09
C LEU A 19 -8.39 -10.46 -9.66
N ASN A 20 -9.19 -10.88 -8.67
CA ASN A 20 -8.71 -11.05 -7.30
C ASN A 20 -7.65 -12.15 -7.20
N LEU A 21 -7.82 -13.28 -7.89
CA LEU A 21 -6.83 -14.34 -7.95
C LEU A 21 -5.55 -13.86 -8.66
N TRP A 22 -5.66 -13.14 -9.77
CA TRP A 22 -4.53 -12.54 -10.47
C TRP A 22 -3.80 -11.48 -9.64
N SER A 23 -4.44 -10.86 -8.65
CA SER A 23 -3.79 -9.95 -7.71
C SER A 23 -3.10 -10.67 -6.55
N LEU A 24 -3.70 -11.76 -6.07
CA LEU A 24 -3.21 -12.52 -4.92
C LEU A 24 -1.85 -13.18 -5.22
N VAL A 25 -1.73 -13.88 -6.34
CA VAL A 25 -0.51 -14.61 -6.70
C VAL A 25 0.71 -13.69 -6.79
N PRO A 26 0.71 -12.60 -7.57
CA PRO A 26 1.84 -11.67 -7.62
C PRO A 26 2.14 -11.02 -6.26
N THR A 27 1.11 -10.75 -5.45
CA THR A 27 1.29 -10.17 -4.12
C THR A 27 2.06 -11.13 -3.19
N VAL A 28 1.66 -12.40 -3.16
CA VAL A 28 2.37 -13.43 -2.38
C VAL A 28 3.79 -13.61 -2.89
N LEU A 29 3.98 -13.71 -4.22
CA LEU A 29 5.31 -13.81 -4.82
C LEU A 29 6.17 -12.58 -4.50
N GLY A 30 5.61 -11.39 -4.53
CA GLY A 30 6.29 -10.15 -4.17
C GLY A 30 6.77 -10.15 -2.72
N ILE A 31 5.91 -10.59 -1.78
CA ILE A 31 6.27 -10.65 -0.37
C ILE A 31 7.33 -11.74 -0.11
N VAL A 32 7.15 -12.94 -0.66
CA VAL A 32 8.04 -14.08 -0.37
C VAL A 32 9.40 -13.92 -1.06
N PHE A 33 9.42 -13.54 -2.32
CA PHE A 33 10.64 -13.56 -3.14
C PHE A 33 11.31 -12.21 -3.34
N LEU A 34 10.58 -11.08 -3.27
CA LEU A 34 11.15 -9.77 -3.54
C LEU A 34 11.41 -8.93 -2.28
N ALA A 35 10.72 -9.18 -1.17
CA ALA A 35 10.93 -8.41 0.05
C ALA A 35 12.33 -8.57 0.63
N GLY A 36 12.79 -9.83 0.80
CA GLY A 36 14.14 -10.12 1.33
C GLY A 36 15.27 -9.55 0.46
N PRO A 37 15.32 -9.87 -0.84
CA PRO A 37 16.29 -9.29 -1.75
C PRO A 37 16.26 -7.78 -1.79
N SER A 38 15.07 -7.15 -1.82
CA SER A 38 14.97 -5.69 -1.84
C SER A 38 15.60 -5.04 -0.61
N LEU A 39 15.35 -5.58 0.58
CA LEU A 39 16.00 -5.12 1.81
C LEU A 39 17.51 -5.32 1.78
N LYS A 40 17.99 -6.47 1.28
CA LYS A 40 19.41 -6.80 1.22
C LYS A 40 20.19 -5.92 0.24
N PHE A 41 19.61 -5.66 -0.96
CA PHE A 41 20.31 -4.91 -2.02
C PHE A 41 20.13 -3.39 -1.92
N PHE A 42 18.97 -2.95 -1.49
CA PHE A 42 18.62 -1.52 -1.47
C PHE A 42 18.60 -0.93 -0.06
N GLY A 43 18.55 -1.76 0.98
CA GLY A 43 18.31 -1.32 2.35
C GLY A 43 16.85 -0.87 2.59
N LYS A 44 16.53 -0.54 3.84
CA LYS A 44 15.15 -0.23 4.27
C LYS A 44 14.54 0.93 3.45
N LYS A 45 15.25 2.05 3.40
CA LYS A 45 14.75 3.30 2.79
C LYS A 45 14.51 3.20 1.30
N LYS A 46 15.51 2.74 0.55
CA LYS A 46 15.39 2.63 -0.91
C LYS A 46 14.39 1.57 -1.32
N SER A 47 14.21 0.51 -0.51
CA SER A 47 13.21 -0.54 -0.75
C SER A 47 11.80 0.02 -0.73
N VAL A 48 11.50 0.95 0.21
CA VAL A 48 10.20 1.66 0.24
C VAL A 48 9.97 2.46 -1.04
N TYR A 49 10.98 3.17 -1.54
CA TYR A 49 10.85 3.93 -2.80
C TYR A 49 10.63 3.02 -4.01
N VAL A 50 11.37 1.91 -4.10
CA VAL A 50 11.20 0.92 -5.18
C VAL A 50 9.81 0.30 -5.13
N GLY A 51 9.36 -0.13 -3.95
CA GLY A 51 8.03 -0.70 -3.76
C GLY A 51 6.91 0.30 -4.07
N ALA A 52 7.00 1.52 -3.54
CA ALA A 52 6.01 2.56 -3.79
C ALA A 52 5.99 3.00 -5.26
N GLY A 53 7.16 3.14 -5.90
CA GLY A 53 7.26 3.43 -7.33
C GLY A 53 6.62 2.35 -8.21
N GLY A 54 6.86 1.08 -7.89
CA GLY A 54 6.22 -0.04 -8.58
C GLY A 54 4.70 -0.08 -8.35
N GLN A 55 4.23 0.24 -7.13
CA GLN A 55 2.79 0.37 -6.85
C GLN A 55 2.16 1.52 -7.64
N ILE A 56 2.78 2.68 -7.68
CA ILE A 56 2.32 3.84 -8.47
C ILE A 56 2.22 3.46 -9.94
N LEU A 57 3.24 2.80 -10.50
CA LEU A 57 3.23 2.32 -11.87
C LEU A 57 2.09 1.33 -12.11
N GLY A 58 1.91 0.35 -11.22
CA GLY A 58 0.83 -0.62 -11.29
C GLY A 58 -0.56 0.03 -11.28
N TYR A 59 -0.80 0.97 -10.38
CA TYR A 59 -2.08 1.71 -10.32
C TYR A 59 -2.29 2.60 -11.53
N ALA A 60 -1.26 3.31 -12.03
CA ALA A 60 -1.36 4.13 -13.23
C ALA A 60 -1.72 3.29 -14.46
N ILE A 61 -1.06 2.13 -14.65
CA ILE A 61 -1.39 1.20 -15.73
C ILE A 61 -2.83 0.70 -15.60
N ARG A 62 -3.31 0.37 -14.40
CA ARG A 62 -4.70 -0.03 -14.16
C ARG A 62 -5.68 1.07 -14.48
N GLY A 63 -5.36 2.32 -14.14
CA GLY A 63 -6.17 3.49 -14.50
C GLY A 63 -6.30 3.68 -16.01
N LEU A 64 -5.19 3.59 -16.74
CA LEU A 64 -5.19 3.63 -18.20
C LEU A 64 -5.94 2.45 -18.81
N ALA A 65 -5.76 1.25 -18.26
CA ALA A 65 -6.47 0.05 -18.70
C ALA A 65 -7.99 0.17 -18.53
N ALA A 66 -8.44 0.81 -17.44
CA ALA A 66 -9.86 1.05 -17.20
C ALA A 66 -10.46 2.03 -18.23
N VAL A 67 -9.72 3.08 -18.59
CA VAL A 67 -10.16 4.06 -19.59
C VAL A 67 -10.17 3.44 -21.01
N THR A 68 -9.17 2.61 -21.34
CA THR A 68 -9.05 1.98 -22.66
C THR A 68 -9.81 0.66 -22.78
N MET A 69 -10.48 0.20 -21.71
CA MET A 69 -11.17 -1.11 -21.63
C MET A 69 -10.25 -2.29 -22.00
N ASN A 70 -8.95 -2.18 -21.70
CA ASN A 70 -7.94 -3.16 -22.10
C ASN A 70 -7.67 -4.13 -20.94
N VAL A 71 -8.27 -5.33 -20.97
CA VAL A 71 -8.11 -6.36 -19.93
C VAL A 71 -6.67 -6.87 -19.78
N PRO A 72 -5.92 -7.19 -20.85
CA PRO A 72 -4.51 -7.54 -20.75
C PRO A 72 -3.68 -6.48 -20.02
N MET A 73 -3.89 -5.22 -20.30
CA MET A 73 -3.22 -4.10 -19.63
C MET A 73 -3.58 -4.02 -18.14
N LEU A 74 -4.83 -4.30 -17.81
CA LEU A 74 -5.30 -4.37 -16.42
C LEU A 74 -4.56 -5.48 -15.63
N ILE A 75 -4.39 -6.64 -16.24
CA ILE A 75 -3.64 -7.77 -15.65
C ILE A 75 -2.18 -7.36 -15.43
N VAL A 76 -1.52 -6.76 -16.42
CA VAL A 76 -0.13 -6.29 -16.30
C VAL A 76 0.02 -5.31 -15.13
N GLY A 77 -0.85 -4.30 -15.03
CA GLY A 77 -0.82 -3.35 -13.92
C GLY A 77 -1.05 -4.01 -12.56
N THR A 78 -1.92 -5.04 -12.52
CA THR A 78 -2.19 -5.82 -11.30
C THR A 78 -0.99 -6.65 -10.88
N VAL A 79 -0.31 -7.28 -11.82
CA VAL A 79 0.92 -8.08 -11.56
C VAL A 79 2.05 -7.18 -11.05
N ILE A 80 2.30 -6.04 -11.71
CA ILE A 80 3.34 -5.08 -11.28
C ILE A 80 3.05 -4.57 -9.87
N GLY A 81 1.81 -4.13 -9.61
CA GLY A 81 1.41 -3.68 -8.28
C GLY A 81 1.56 -4.77 -7.22
N GLY A 82 1.09 -5.99 -7.52
CA GLY A 82 1.20 -7.14 -6.62
C GLY A 82 2.65 -7.47 -6.25
N LEU A 83 3.54 -7.59 -7.23
CA LEU A 83 4.97 -7.84 -7.00
C LEU A 83 5.64 -6.74 -6.16
N SER A 84 5.22 -5.50 -6.32
CA SER A 84 5.76 -4.34 -5.61
C SER A 84 5.29 -4.26 -4.15
N THR A 85 4.32 -5.08 -3.74
CA THR A 85 3.81 -5.10 -2.35
C THR A 85 4.89 -5.58 -1.37
N GLY A 86 5.69 -6.57 -1.73
CA GLY A 86 6.77 -7.07 -0.87
C GLY A 86 7.82 -6.01 -0.54
N PRO A 87 8.48 -5.39 -1.54
CA PRO A 87 9.42 -4.30 -1.33
C PRO A 87 8.87 -3.10 -0.57
N LEU A 88 7.56 -2.88 -0.56
CA LEU A 88 6.92 -1.80 0.17
C LEU A 88 6.51 -2.19 1.60
N SER A 89 5.78 -3.28 1.77
CA SER A 89 5.13 -3.64 3.03
C SER A 89 6.11 -4.11 4.10
N VAL A 90 7.11 -4.91 3.73
CA VAL A 90 8.05 -5.48 4.71
C VAL A 90 8.96 -4.39 5.31
N PRO A 91 9.58 -3.49 4.52
CA PRO A 91 10.32 -2.38 5.10
C PRO A 91 9.48 -1.47 6.00
N VAL A 92 8.22 -1.20 5.63
CA VAL A 92 7.32 -0.38 6.46
C VAL A 92 7.09 -1.00 7.84
N ASN A 93 6.94 -2.34 7.91
CA ASN A 93 6.81 -3.02 9.20
C ASN A 93 8.12 -2.96 10.02
N VAL A 94 9.28 -3.06 9.36
CA VAL A 94 10.59 -2.89 10.04
C VAL A 94 10.72 -1.48 10.61
N LEU A 95 10.32 -0.45 9.84
CA LEU A 95 10.33 0.94 10.31
C LEU A 95 9.42 1.18 11.53
N ALA A 96 8.31 0.45 11.63
CA ALA A 96 7.47 0.52 12.83
C ALA A 96 8.20 -0.01 14.08
N SER A 97 9.01 -1.06 13.94
CA SER A 97 9.87 -1.57 15.01
C SER A 97 11.00 -0.59 15.37
N ASP A 98 11.62 0.00 14.36
CA ASP A 98 12.68 1.02 14.54
C ASP A 98 12.16 2.24 15.32
N ALA A 99 10.89 2.63 15.10
CA ALA A 99 10.26 3.71 15.86
C ALA A 99 10.09 3.38 17.35
N VAL A 100 9.87 2.11 17.70
CA VAL A 100 9.81 1.66 19.10
C VAL A 100 11.20 1.71 19.75
N ASP A 101 12.23 1.26 19.03
CA ASP A 101 13.61 1.28 19.52
C ASP A 101 14.10 2.73 19.69
N TYR A 102 13.78 3.63 18.79
CA TYR A 102 14.07 5.05 18.93
C TYR A 102 13.33 5.70 20.12
N GLY A 103 12.07 5.31 20.34
CA GLY A 103 11.32 5.72 21.52
C GLY A 103 11.96 5.25 22.82
N GLU A 104 12.49 4.02 22.88
CA GLU A 104 13.23 3.48 24.02
C GLU A 104 14.54 4.26 24.26
N TYR A 105 15.26 4.58 23.19
CA TYR A 105 16.47 5.40 23.25
C TYR A 105 16.23 6.76 23.92
N LEU A 106 15.14 7.45 23.51
CA LEU A 106 14.81 8.79 24.01
C LEU A 106 14.25 8.79 25.43
N THR A 107 13.44 7.78 25.79
CA THR A 107 12.65 7.80 27.05
C THR A 107 13.19 6.87 28.13
N ASN A 108 14.18 6.02 27.82
CA ASN A 108 14.67 4.95 28.67
C ASN A 108 13.58 3.94 29.10
N LYS A 109 12.47 3.88 28.37
CA LYS A 109 11.36 2.96 28.63
C LYS A 109 10.97 2.25 27.34
N ARG A 110 10.99 0.92 27.36
CA ARG A 110 10.51 0.12 26.24
C ARG A 110 9.00 -0.01 26.29
N ILE A 111 8.32 0.70 25.40
CA ILE A 111 6.86 0.77 25.32
C ILE A 111 6.33 0.11 24.04
N GLU A 112 6.70 -1.16 23.82
CA GLU A 112 6.25 -1.93 22.63
C GLU A 112 4.72 -1.96 22.49
N GLY A 113 4.00 -2.12 23.62
CA GLY A 113 2.54 -2.14 23.63
C GLY A 113 1.92 -0.86 23.10
N THR A 114 2.49 0.30 23.44
CA THR A 114 2.01 1.60 22.94
C THR A 114 2.29 1.74 21.45
N GLY A 115 3.47 1.36 20.98
CA GLY A 115 3.83 1.38 19.55
C GLY A 115 2.87 0.52 18.72
N THR A 116 2.65 -0.72 19.15
CA THR A 116 1.71 -1.64 18.49
C THR A 116 0.27 -1.13 18.52
N ALA A 117 -0.16 -0.53 19.63
CA ALA A 117 -1.49 0.07 19.74
C ALA A 117 -1.70 1.23 18.76
N VAL A 118 -0.71 2.12 18.62
CA VAL A 118 -0.76 3.24 17.67
C VAL A 118 -0.83 2.74 16.22
N VAL A 119 -0.02 1.75 15.85
CA VAL A 119 -0.06 1.15 14.51
C VAL A 119 -1.42 0.50 14.25
N SER A 120 -1.94 -0.28 15.19
CA SER A 120 -3.24 -0.95 15.08
C SER A 120 -4.39 0.06 14.99
N PHE A 121 -4.34 1.13 15.76
CA PHE A 121 -5.31 2.21 15.70
C PHE A 121 -5.27 2.90 14.32
N ALA A 122 -4.08 3.25 13.84
CA ALA A 122 -3.91 3.87 12.53
C ALA A 122 -4.44 2.99 11.39
N GLN A 123 -4.20 1.67 11.44
CA GLN A 123 -4.73 0.71 10.45
C GLN A 123 -6.26 0.66 10.47
N LYS A 124 -6.89 0.57 11.65
CA LYS A 124 -8.35 0.56 11.78
C LYS A 124 -8.97 1.87 11.31
N LEU A 125 -8.38 3.00 11.71
CA LEU A 125 -8.81 4.33 11.27
C LEU A 125 -8.72 4.48 9.76
N SER A 126 -7.60 4.06 9.15
CA SER A 126 -7.38 4.10 7.71
C SER A 126 -8.40 3.25 6.96
N THR A 127 -8.72 2.05 7.45
CA THR A 127 -9.73 1.18 6.85
C THR A 127 -11.12 1.81 6.92
N GLY A 128 -11.48 2.40 8.06
CA GLY A 128 -12.75 3.11 8.23
C GLY A 128 -12.87 4.32 7.30
N LEU A 129 -11.83 5.15 7.23
CA LEU A 129 -11.79 6.30 6.34
C LEU A 129 -11.86 5.87 4.86
N ALA A 130 -11.11 4.84 4.46
CA ALA A 130 -11.14 4.33 3.09
C ALA A 130 -12.53 3.84 2.70
N SER A 131 -13.20 3.06 3.56
CA SER A 131 -14.57 2.59 3.33
C SER A 131 -15.56 3.73 3.26
N GLY A 132 -15.44 4.73 4.13
CA GLY A 132 -16.24 5.95 4.10
C GLY A 132 -16.06 6.74 2.82
N CYS A 133 -14.82 6.94 2.36
CA CYS A 133 -14.52 7.62 1.10
C CYS A 133 -15.14 6.89 -0.11
N VAL A 134 -15.07 5.56 -0.14
CA VAL A 134 -15.71 4.76 -1.20
C VAL A 134 -17.22 5.01 -1.22
N GLY A 135 -17.89 4.88 -0.08
CA GLY A 135 -19.34 5.13 0.01
C GLY A 135 -19.71 6.57 -0.40
N TRP A 136 -18.92 7.54 0.02
CA TRP A 136 -19.14 8.96 -0.30
C TRP A 136 -19.02 9.23 -1.79
N ILE A 137 -17.97 8.78 -2.44
CA ILE A 137 -17.75 8.99 -3.87
C ILE A 137 -18.83 8.26 -4.69
N LEU A 138 -19.18 7.02 -4.33
CA LEU A 138 -20.27 6.30 -5.00
C LEU A 138 -21.61 7.02 -4.84
N GLY A 139 -21.92 7.52 -3.65
CA GLY A 139 -23.15 8.31 -3.41
C GLY A 139 -23.18 9.60 -4.21
N LEU A 140 -22.09 10.37 -4.22
CA LEU A 140 -21.99 11.63 -4.99
C LEU A 140 -22.07 11.43 -6.50
N THR A 141 -21.62 10.27 -7.01
CA THR A 141 -21.66 9.95 -8.44
C THR A 141 -22.95 9.28 -8.89
N GLY A 142 -23.89 9.03 -7.97
CA GLY A 142 -25.17 8.40 -8.27
C GLY A 142 -25.06 6.92 -8.66
N PHE A 143 -24.21 6.17 -7.95
CA PHE A 143 -24.06 4.72 -8.17
C PHE A 143 -25.35 3.97 -7.80
N ILE A 144 -25.86 3.14 -8.71
CA ILE A 144 -26.99 2.24 -8.48
C ILE A 144 -26.51 0.80 -8.74
N ALA A 145 -26.65 -0.06 -7.73
CA ALA A 145 -26.21 -1.44 -7.84
C ALA A 145 -27.01 -2.20 -8.91
N ASN A 146 -26.31 -3.05 -9.68
CA ASN A 146 -26.87 -3.90 -10.74
C ASN A 146 -27.53 -3.17 -11.93
N GLU A 147 -27.30 -1.88 -12.08
CA GLU A 147 -27.72 -1.10 -13.24
C GLU A 147 -26.55 -0.61 -14.08
N ALA A 148 -26.83 -0.16 -15.30
CA ALA A 148 -25.81 0.45 -16.17
C ALA A 148 -25.41 1.81 -15.58
N GLN A 149 -24.11 1.97 -15.27
CA GLN A 149 -23.60 3.14 -14.60
C GLN A 149 -23.43 4.34 -15.53
N SER A 150 -23.68 5.54 -14.99
CA SER A 150 -23.42 6.80 -15.70
C SER A 150 -21.91 7.00 -15.97
N ALA A 151 -21.57 7.88 -16.89
CA ALA A 151 -20.16 8.24 -17.15
C ALA A 151 -19.50 8.84 -15.90
N ALA A 152 -20.22 9.63 -15.12
CA ALA A 152 -19.74 10.21 -13.87
C ALA A 152 -19.39 9.13 -12.84
N THR A 153 -20.25 8.13 -12.68
CA THR A 153 -20.04 7.01 -11.78
C THR A 153 -18.84 6.16 -12.20
N LYS A 154 -18.72 5.86 -13.50
CA LYS A 154 -17.55 5.11 -14.04
C LYS A 154 -16.25 5.84 -13.79
N ASN A 155 -16.19 7.13 -14.04
CA ASN A 155 -15.01 7.96 -13.78
C ASN A 155 -14.69 8.03 -12.28
N GLY A 156 -15.70 8.13 -11.42
CA GLY A 156 -15.53 8.09 -9.97
C GLY A 156 -14.91 6.78 -9.48
N ILE A 157 -15.40 5.65 -10.01
CA ILE A 157 -14.83 4.31 -9.69
C ILE A 157 -13.38 4.22 -10.17
N VAL A 158 -13.07 4.65 -11.38
CA VAL A 158 -11.68 4.65 -11.91
C VAL A 158 -10.78 5.55 -11.06
N PHE A 159 -11.27 6.72 -10.66
CA PHE A 159 -10.54 7.63 -9.79
C PHE A 159 -10.19 6.96 -8.45
N MET A 160 -11.17 6.36 -7.77
CA MET A 160 -10.95 5.69 -6.49
C MET A 160 -9.99 4.49 -6.60
N PHE A 161 -10.12 3.72 -7.68
CA PHE A 161 -9.42 2.44 -7.81
C PHE A 161 -8.00 2.58 -8.37
N ALA A 162 -7.70 3.68 -9.04
CA ALA A 162 -6.41 3.90 -9.69
C ALA A 162 -5.75 5.21 -9.24
N TRP A 163 -6.40 6.33 -9.42
CA TRP A 163 -5.75 7.64 -9.25
C TRP A 163 -5.62 8.07 -7.79
N LEU A 164 -6.61 7.81 -6.96
CA LEU A 164 -6.54 8.12 -5.53
C LEU A 164 -5.38 7.38 -4.83
N PRO A 165 -5.17 6.07 -5.03
CA PRO A 165 -3.99 5.38 -4.50
C PRO A 165 -2.67 5.97 -5.00
N VAL A 166 -2.57 6.39 -6.26
CA VAL A 166 -1.37 7.05 -6.80
C VAL A 166 -1.09 8.34 -6.04
N ILE A 167 -2.10 9.20 -5.86
CA ILE A 167 -1.95 10.47 -5.14
C ILE A 167 -1.50 10.22 -3.69
N LEU A 168 -2.15 9.28 -3.00
CA LEU A 168 -1.80 8.94 -1.62
C LEU A 168 -0.38 8.37 -1.50
N LEU A 169 0.05 7.50 -2.42
CA LEU A 169 1.42 6.97 -2.42
C LEU A 169 2.46 8.06 -2.68
N VAL A 170 2.18 9.00 -3.57
CA VAL A 170 3.06 10.15 -3.79
C VAL A 170 3.19 10.98 -2.52
N LEU A 171 2.08 11.27 -1.83
CA LEU A 171 2.10 11.99 -0.55
C LEU A 171 2.87 11.21 0.53
N VAL A 172 2.71 9.89 0.58
CA VAL A 172 3.48 9.03 1.49
C VAL A 172 4.98 9.11 1.19
N ILE A 173 5.39 9.04 -0.08
CA ILE A 173 6.81 9.15 -0.48
C ILE A 173 7.37 10.52 -0.07
N ILE A 174 6.62 11.59 -0.32
CA ILE A 174 7.02 12.94 0.07
C ILE A 174 7.18 13.02 1.60
N GLY A 175 6.15 12.64 2.35
CA GLY A 175 6.21 12.62 3.82
C GLY A 175 7.36 11.78 4.35
N TYR A 176 7.54 10.57 3.80
CA TYR A 176 8.63 9.68 4.18
C TYR A 176 10.01 10.31 3.93
N THR A 177 10.20 10.97 2.79
CA THR A 177 11.47 11.62 2.45
C THR A 177 11.86 12.73 3.43
N PHE A 178 10.88 13.52 3.87
CA PHE A 178 11.13 14.66 4.76
C PHE A 178 11.15 14.29 6.25
N ILE A 179 10.34 13.34 6.67
CA ILE A 179 10.15 13.00 8.08
C ILE A 179 11.15 11.94 8.55
N TYR A 180 11.42 10.93 7.71
CA TYR A 180 12.27 9.81 8.11
C TYR A 180 13.76 10.17 8.02
N LYS A 181 14.38 10.41 9.19
CA LYS A 181 15.81 10.74 9.35
C LYS A 181 16.59 9.65 10.09
N TYR A 182 15.92 8.63 10.59
CA TYR A 182 16.47 7.60 11.47
C TYR A 182 17.66 6.83 10.88
N ASP A 183 17.74 6.63 9.57
CA ASP A 183 18.86 5.93 8.91
C ASP A 183 20.26 6.44 9.30
N LYS A 184 20.36 7.71 9.71
CA LYS A 184 21.65 8.33 10.10
C LYS A 184 22.03 8.06 11.54
N GLU A 185 21.07 7.75 12.37
CA GLU A 185 21.20 7.58 13.81
C GLU A 185 21.02 6.13 14.25
N GLU A 186 20.63 5.23 13.33
CA GLU A 186 20.27 3.84 13.62
C GLU A 186 21.41 3.08 14.32
N GLU A 187 22.65 3.18 13.80
CA GLU A 187 23.79 2.47 14.37
C GLU A 187 24.12 2.98 15.80
N GLU A 188 24.03 4.28 16.02
CA GLU A 188 24.27 4.89 17.34
C GLU A 188 23.21 4.47 18.35
N VAL A 189 21.94 4.53 17.96
CA VAL A 189 20.80 4.13 18.79
C VAL A 189 20.88 2.67 19.19
N LEU A 190 21.14 1.77 18.25
CA LEU A 190 21.26 0.34 18.51
C LEU A 190 22.46 0.01 19.39
N ALA A 191 23.61 0.67 19.18
CA ALA A 191 24.81 0.48 20.00
C ALA A 191 24.56 0.93 21.45
N GLU A 192 23.90 2.05 21.64
CA GLU A 192 23.59 2.57 22.98
C GLU A 192 22.56 1.67 23.70
N LEU A 193 21.52 1.23 23.02
CA LEU A 193 20.53 0.30 23.59
C LEU A 193 21.18 -1.04 23.98
N GLN A 194 22.15 -1.53 23.19
CA GLN A 194 22.88 -2.74 23.53
C GLN A 194 23.73 -2.55 24.79
N LYS A 195 24.46 -1.44 24.91
CA LYS A 195 25.24 -1.12 26.13
C LYS A 195 24.35 -1.07 27.37
N ARG A 196 23.16 -0.47 27.28
CA ARG A 196 22.21 -0.41 28.40
C ARG A 196 21.72 -1.79 28.81
N LYS A 197 21.46 -2.68 27.85
CA LYS A 197 21.04 -4.07 28.11
C LYS A 197 22.15 -4.87 28.79
N ASP A 198 23.40 -4.67 28.39
CA ASP A 198 24.56 -5.39 28.97
C ASP A 198 24.90 -4.86 30.37
N ALA A 199 24.61 -3.60 30.67
CA ALA A 199 24.81 -3.01 32.01
C ALA A 199 23.80 -3.48 33.07
N VAL A 200 22.66 -4.05 32.65
CA VAL A 200 21.57 -4.54 33.55
C VAL A 200 21.72 -6.04 33.84
N LYS A 201 22.58 -6.75 33.13
CA LYS A 201 22.95 -8.16 33.40
C LYS A 201 24.05 -8.27 34.46
#